data_41e6dbc66834707c126fe54bfa1fd3f6
#
_entry.id   41e6dbc66834707c126fe54bfa1fd3f6
#
_cell.length_a   1.000
_cell.length_b   1.000
_cell.length_c   1.000
_cell.angle_alpha   90.00
_cell.angle_beta   90.00
_cell.angle_gamma   90.00
#
_symmetry.space_group_name_H-M   'P 1'
#
loop_
_entity.id
_entity.type
_entity.pdbx_description
1 polymer ?
#
loop_
_entity_poly.entity_id
_entity_poly.type
_entity_poly.pdbx_seq_one_letter_code
_entity_poly.pdbx_strand_id
1 'polypeptide(L)'
;MITALTDLNIWDGQAASSADSIVFERSKIMSICSIDDVPHQAKTISCGGATALPGLMDAHVHMELDPNHKQAPKKTDPKQIGPMRIRAGQMVKAGITTARDLGGGAWLEISLRKQINSGGILGPRLLCAGQPITSVKGHCHFWGGEARDLEEAVKVMHRQIDHGADLIKIMATGGRMTTGSSPQDTQFDLATMTDLVMEAERNNRSVAAHCHGTAGIELAAKAGVRTIEHCSWVGPDGWGSDFQFDIAQIIAAKGAWVSPTINRGWQRMLDNKNQTLVNRLRGIYHSMDEIGIPFIASTDAGIPGVFHHHLPEALNVFSKIAGLGAERTLRTATSAAASALGLDNITGQLKPGLDADILLVDGDPLENLNALTRPIGV
;
A
#
# COMPACT_ATOMS: atom_id res chain seq x y z
N MET A 1 24.22 -9.59 18.37
CA MET A 1 24.84 -8.32 18.86
C MET A 1 23.68 -7.39 19.16
N ILE A 2 23.63 -6.88 20.39
CA ILE A 2 22.62 -5.90 20.81
C ILE A 2 23.09 -4.52 20.33
N THR A 3 22.18 -3.77 19.72
CA THR A 3 22.41 -2.40 19.25
C THR A 3 21.37 -1.49 19.87
N ALA A 4 21.75 -0.28 20.25
CA ALA A 4 20.85 0.76 20.73
C ALA A 4 21.01 2.02 19.88
N LEU A 5 19.91 2.50 19.34
CA LEU A 5 19.78 3.86 18.79
C LEU A 5 19.38 4.76 19.96
N THR A 6 20.09 5.85 20.16
CA THR A 6 19.90 6.75 21.31
C THR A 6 19.77 8.20 20.84
N ASP A 7 19.34 9.08 21.74
CA ASP A 7 19.14 10.50 21.44
C ASP A 7 18.11 10.69 20.32
N LEU A 8 16.91 10.13 20.56
CA LEU A 8 15.80 10.08 19.61
C LEU A 8 14.58 10.83 20.15
N ASN A 9 13.80 11.40 19.23
CA ASN A 9 12.37 11.59 19.41
C ASN A 9 11.66 10.36 18.83
N ILE A 10 10.74 9.74 19.57
CA ILE A 10 10.14 8.47 19.14
C ILE A 10 8.64 8.64 18.98
N TRP A 11 8.14 8.31 17.78
CA TRP A 11 6.73 8.03 17.53
C TRP A 11 6.58 6.53 17.22
N ASP A 12 5.86 5.80 18.07
CA ASP A 12 5.83 4.33 18.02
C ASP A 12 4.90 3.72 16.95
N GLY A 13 4.19 4.57 16.19
CA GLY A 13 3.17 4.16 15.23
C GLY A 13 1.74 4.36 15.77
N GLN A 14 1.59 4.74 17.04
CA GLN A 14 0.33 5.07 17.69
C GLN A 14 0.41 6.39 18.47
N ALA A 15 1.52 6.62 19.18
CA ALA A 15 1.71 7.78 20.02
C ALA A 15 3.18 8.20 20.09
N ALA A 16 3.42 9.44 20.49
CA ALA A 16 4.76 9.88 20.87
C ALA A 16 5.16 9.22 22.19
N SER A 17 6.41 8.77 22.26
CA SER A 17 7.00 8.16 23.46
C SER A 17 7.82 9.17 24.25
N SER A 18 7.88 9.03 25.58
CA SER A 18 8.81 9.74 26.44
C SER A 18 10.20 9.12 26.49
N ALA A 19 10.37 7.92 25.92
CA ALA A 19 11.65 7.26 25.77
C ALA A 19 12.48 7.92 24.67
N ASP A 20 13.80 7.80 24.75
CA ASP A 20 14.74 8.37 23.80
C ASP A 20 15.67 7.34 23.15
N SER A 21 15.43 6.06 23.41
CA SER A 21 16.30 4.97 22.96
C SER A 21 15.51 3.75 22.50
N ILE A 22 15.98 3.12 21.41
CA ILE A 22 15.45 1.87 20.87
C ILE A 22 16.55 0.82 20.89
N VAL A 23 16.34 -0.27 21.61
CA VAL A 23 17.28 -1.40 21.69
C VAL A 23 16.76 -2.54 20.83
N PHE A 24 17.61 -3.08 19.98
CA PHE A 24 17.26 -4.22 19.14
C PHE A 24 18.42 -5.24 19.05
N GLU A 25 18.05 -6.47 18.83
CA GLU A 25 19.02 -7.54 18.56
C GLU A 25 18.64 -8.25 17.26
N ARG A 26 19.61 -8.34 16.33
CA ARG A 26 19.37 -8.82 14.96
C ARG A 26 18.27 -7.96 14.29
N SER A 27 17.09 -8.53 14.04
CA SER A 27 15.96 -7.87 13.40
C SER A 27 14.80 -7.59 14.36
N LYS A 28 14.94 -7.77 15.67
CA LYS A 28 13.83 -7.64 16.64
C LYS A 28 14.07 -6.52 17.63
N ILE A 29 13.05 -5.69 17.84
CA ILE A 29 13.04 -4.69 18.90
C ILE A 29 12.97 -5.43 20.24
N MET A 30 13.89 -5.11 21.14
CA MET A 30 13.97 -5.65 22.50
C MET A 30 13.26 -4.75 23.50
N SER A 31 13.57 -3.45 23.43
CA SER A 31 12.93 -2.44 24.31
C SER A 31 12.94 -1.05 23.66
N ILE A 32 12.04 -0.22 24.14
CA ILE A 32 12.02 1.22 23.94
C ILE A 32 12.10 1.80 25.34
N CYS A 33 13.17 2.54 25.65
CA CYS A 33 13.51 2.89 27.02
C CYS A 33 14.23 4.25 27.10
N SER A 34 14.48 4.73 28.33
CA SER A 34 15.43 5.82 28.55
C SER A 34 16.86 5.35 28.26
N ILE A 35 17.74 6.28 27.92
CA ILE A 35 19.17 6.01 27.70
C ILE A 35 19.83 5.37 28.94
N ASP A 36 19.35 5.70 30.14
CA ASP A 36 19.85 5.14 31.38
C ASP A 36 19.55 3.64 31.56
N ASP A 37 18.53 3.14 30.86
CA ASP A 37 18.10 1.73 30.88
C ASP A 37 18.68 0.91 29.72
N VAL A 38 19.53 1.52 28.87
CA VAL A 38 20.18 0.82 27.75
C VAL A 38 21.20 -0.17 28.31
N PRO A 39 21.17 -1.46 27.88
CA PRO A 39 22.13 -2.45 28.37
C PRO A 39 23.58 -2.04 28.11
N HIS A 40 24.45 -2.09 29.12
CA HIS A 40 25.85 -1.67 29.03
C HIS A 40 26.66 -2.38 27.93
N GLN A 41 26.28 -3.60 27.57
CA GLN A 41 26.90 -4.37 26.48
C GLN A 41 26.39 -4.00 25.08
N ALA A 42 25.38 -3.13 24.96
CA ALA A 42 24.85 -2.72 23.66
C ALA A 42 25.83 -1.79 22.94
N LYS A 43 25.98 -2.00 21.63
CA LYS A 43 26.61 -1.01 20.77
C LYS A 43 25.66 0.19 20.62
N THR A 44 26.02 1.34 21.15
CA THR A 44 25.22 2.56 21.06
C THR A 44 25.54 3.36 19.81
N ILE A 45 24.51 3.94 19.20
CA ILE A 45 24.61 4.87 18.07
C ILE A 45 23.72 6.08 18.43
N SER A 46 24.35 7.23 18.69
CA SER A 46 23.62 8.48 18.90
C SER A 46 23.03 8.97 17.56
N CYS A 47 21.76 9.34 17.57
CA CYS A 47 21.00 9.79 16.40
C CYS A 47 20.77 11.31 16.37
N GLY A 48 21.35 12.06 17.33
CA GLY A 48 21.40 13.53 17.30
C GLY A 48 20.03 14.22 17.32
N GLY A 49 19.05 13.69 18.05
CA GLY A 49 17.70 14.24 18.14
C GLY A 49 16.81 13.93 16.94
N ALA A 50 17.20 12.98 16.08
CA ALA A 50 16.37 12.51 14.98
C ALA A 50 15.02 11.94 15.46
N THR A 51 14.00 12.01 14.62
CA THR A 51 12.75 11.31 14.90
C THR A 51 12.78 9.89 14.36
N ALA A 52 12.55 8.93 15.26
CA ALA A 52 12.35 7.52 14.92
C ALA A 52 10.87 7.19 14.81
N LEU A 53 10.50 6.51 13.74
CA LEU A 53 9.13 6.02 13.49
C LEU A 53 9.20 4.65 12.81
N PRO A 54 8.06 3.88 12.78
CA PRO A 54 8.03 2.65 12.01
C PRO A 54 8.32 2.92 10.53
N GLY A 55 9.01 2.00 9.89
CA GLY A 55 9.22 2.07 8.45
C GLY A 55 7.89 2.17 7.68
N LEU A 56 7.88 2.96 6.61
CA LEU A 56 6.68 3.23 5.83
C LEU A 56 6.26 2.00 5.00
N MET A 57 4.95 1.90 4.77
CA MET A 57 4.33 0.86 3.96
C MET A 57 3.59 1.46 2.79
N ASP A 58 3.90 1.02 1.56
CA ASP A 58 3.12 1.31 0.36
C ASP A 58 2.22 0.12 0.03
N ALA A 59 0.91 0.29 0.25
CA ALA A 59 -0.04 -0.80 0.12
C ALA A 59 -0.46 -1.12 -1.33
N HIS A 60 0.05 -0.40 -2.33
CA HIS A 60 -0.27 -0.64 -3.73
C HIS A 60 0.87 -0.19 -4.65
N VAL A 61 1.66 -1.15 -5.09
CA VAL A 61 2.72 -0.93 -6.08
C VAL A 61 2.66 -2.00 -7.18
N HIS A 62 3.35 -1.73 -8.29
CA HIS A 62 3.60 -2.67 -9.39
C HIS A 62 5.11 -2.67 -9.69
N MET A 63 5.86 -3.56 -9.05
CA MET A 63 7.33 -3.61 -9.17
C MET A 63 7.81 -3.88 -10.60
N GLU A 64 7.00 -4.60 -11.40
CA GLU A 64 7.32 -4.89 -12.79
C GLU A 64 7.20 -3.66 -13.70
N LEU A 65 6.29 -2.73 -13.41
CA LEU A 65 6.07 -1.55 -14.23
C LEU A 65 7.20 -0.53 -14.08
N ASP A 66 7.59 0.08 -15.21
CA ASP A 66 8.56 1.17 -15.24
C ASP A 66 7.83 2.52 -15.37
N PRO A 67 7.89 3.38 -14.34
CA PRO A 67 7.20 4.68 -14.36
C PRO A 67 7.70 5.66 -15.43
N ASN A 68 8.82 5.38 -16.08
CA ASN A 68 9.30 6.16 -17.21
C ASN A 68 8.58 5.81 -18.53
N HIS A 69 7.92 4.66 -18.60
CA HIS A 69 7.15 4.27 -19.78
C HIS A 69 5.76 4.90 -19.75
N LYS A 70 5.35 5.49 -20.89
CA LYS A 70 4.04 6.15 -21.02
C LYS A 70 2.88 5.21 -21.34
N GLN A 71 3.18 3.98 -21.71
CA GLN A 71 2.18 2.98 -22.12
C GLN A 71 2.32 1.72 -21.28
N ALA A 72 1.18 1.05 -21.07
CA ALA A 72 1.15 -0.28 -20.46
C ALA A 72 2.01 -1.27 -21.29
N PRO A 73 2.69 -2.23 -20.64
CA PRO A 73 3.42 -3.26 -21.34
C PRO A 73 2.45 -4.13 -22.17
N LYS A 74 2.87 -4.54 -23.37
CA LYS A 74 2.09 -5.48 -24.18
C LYS A 74 2.20 -6.92 -23.66
N LYS A 75 3.29 -7.21 -22.96
CA LYS A 75 3.60 -8.48 -22.30
C LYS A 75 4.70 -8.26 -21.27
N THR A 76 4.79 -9.16 -20.32
CA THR A 76 5.91 -9.20 -19.36
C THR A 76 7.25 -9.39 -20.06
N ASP A 77 8.24 -8.62 -19.61
CA ASP A 77 9.64 -8.79 -20.00
C ASP A 77 10.46 -9.29 -18.80
N PRO A 78 11.00 -10.54 -18.85
CA PRO A 78 11.83 -11.08 -17.78
C PRO A 78 13.05 -10.22 -17.41
N LYS A 79 13.52 -9.37 -18.31
CA LYS A 79 14.62 -8.42 -18.05
C LYS A 79 14.29 -7.34 -17.04
N GLN A 80 12.99 -7.15 -16.73
CA GLN A 80 12.55 -6.19 -15.70
C GLN A 80 13.10 -6.51 -14.31
N ILE A 81 13.51 -7.73 -14.02
CA ILE A 81 14.07 -8.10 -12.70
C ILE A 81 15.28 -7.23 -12.29
N GLY A 82 16.11 -6.80 -13.24
CA GLY A 82 17.24 -5.88 -12.97
C GLY A 82 16.77 -4.50 -12.50
N PRO A 83 15.97 -3.76 -13.27
CA PRO A 83 15.35 -2.52 -12.84
C PRO A 83 14.51 -2.63 -11.56
N MET A 84 13.80 -3.75 -11.33
CA MET A 84 13.04 -4.00 -10.10
C MET A 84 13.94 -4.01 -8.85
N ARG A 85 15.14 -4.62 -8.92
CA ARG A 85 16.13 -4.59 -7.82
C ARG A 85 16.54 -3.16 -7.47
N ILE A 86 16.74 -2.31 -8.48
CA ILE A 86 17.10 -0.89 -8.28
C ILE A 86 15.95 -0.16 -7.59
N ARG A 87 14.72 -0.34 -8.06
CA ARG A 87 13.50 0.25 -7.45
C ARG A 87 13.34 -0.18 -6.00
N ALA A 88 13.53 -1.48 -5.71
CA ALA A 88 13.47 -2.00 -4.34
C ALA A 88 14.49 -1.32 -3.40
N GLY A 89 15.73 -1.16 -3.84
CA GLY A 89 16.75 -0.44 -3.07
C GLY A 89 16.43 1.05 -2.88
N GLN A 90 15.81 1.70 -3.89
CA GLN A 90 15.36 3.09 -3.79
C GLN A 90 14.22 3.24 -2.77
N MET A 91 13.28 2.27 -2.70
CA MET A 91 12.20 2.27 -1.72
C MET A 91 12.74 2.28 -0.29
N VAL A 92 13.65 1.36 0.04
CA VAL A 92 14.25 1.31 1.39
C VAL A 92 14.97 2.62 1.70
N LYS A 93 15.78 3.15 0.78
CA LYS A 93 16.47 4.44 0.98
C LYS A 93 15.51 5.62 1.21
N ALA A 94 14.27 5.52 0.74
CA ALA A 94 13.21 6.50 0.99
C ALA A 94 12.38 6.20 2.25
N GLY A 95 12.78 5.21 3.05
CA GLY A 95 12.08 4.85 4.30
C GLY A 95 10.94 3.85 4.13
N ILE A 96 10.75 3.28 2.93
CA ILE A 96 9.69 2.30 2.67
C ILE A 96 10.24 0.91 2.95
N THR A 97 9.82 0.30 4.06
CA THR A 97 10.30 -1.01 4.52
C THR A 97 9.36 -2.16 4.16
N THR A 98 8.12 -1.85 3.78
CA THR A 98 7.13 -2.84 3.32
C THR A 98 6.40 -2.31 2.10
N ALA A 99 6.12 -3.18 1.13
CA ALA A 99 5.28 -2.87 -0.01
C ALA A 99 4.39 -4.05 -0.40
N ARG A 100 3.18 -3.76 -0.90
CA ARG A 100 2.26 -4.75 -1.44
C ARG A 100 2.18 -4.58 -2.95
N ASP A 101 2.76 -5.53 -3.69
CA ASP A 101 2.67 -5.60 -5.15
C ASP A 101 1.34 -6.22 -5.55
N LEU A 102 0.53 -5.46 -6.27
CA LEU A 102 -0.83 -5.85 -6.69
C LEU A 102 -0.91 -6.23 -8.17
N GLY A 103 0.20 -6.63 -8.74
CA GLY A 103 0.15 -7.30 -10.03
C GLY A 103 1.41 -7.19 -10.88
N GLY A 104 1.74 -8.32 -11.47
CA GLY A 104 2.79 -8.52 -12.46
C GLY A 104 2.46 -9.70 -13.37
N GLY A 105 3.14 -9.83 -14.50
CA GLY A 105 2.76 -10.82 -15.52
C GLY A 105 3.48 -12.16 -15.42
N ALA A 106 4.70 -12.21 -14.87
CA ALA A 106 5.54 -13.42 -14.84
C ALA A 106 6.12 -13.73 -13.47
N TRP A 107 5.42 -13.30 -12.41
CA TRP A 107 5.81 -13.55 -11.02
C TRP A 107 7.24 -13.07 -10.70
N LEU A 108 7.69 -12.01 -11.37
CA LEU A 108 9.01 -11.44 -11.15
C LEU A 108 9.11 -10.80 -9.76
N GLU A 109 8.01 -10.21 -9.27
CA GLU A 109 7.88 -9.66 -7.92
C GLU A 109 8.05 -10.76 -6.84
N ILE A 110 7.55 -11.97 -7.08
CA ILE A 110 7.76 -13.13 -6.20
C ILE A 110 9.24 -13.57 -6.23
N SER A 111 9.85 -13.56 -7.42
CA SER A 111 11.29 -13.81 -7.56
C SER A 111 12.14 -12.73 -6.86
N LEU A 112 11.73 -11.47 -6.97
CA LEU A 112 12.36 -10.34 -6.28
C LEU A 112 12.27 -10.51 -4.75
N ARG A 113 11.07 -10.84 -4.23
CA ARG A 113 10.84 -11.14 -2.80
C ARG A 113 11.78 -12.23 -2.28
N LYS A 114 11.94 -13.33 -3.03
CA LYS A 114 12.87 -14.40 -2.65
C LYS A 114 14.31 -13.91 -2.54
N GLN A 115 14.75 -13.03 -3.44
CA GLN A 115 16.11 -12.45 -3.42
C GLN A 115 16.29 -11.48 -2.26
N ILE A 116 15.28 -10.67 -1.92
CA ILE A 116 15.30 -9.79 -0.74
C ILE A 116 15.38 -10.64 0.53
N ASN A 117 14.50 -11.62 0.69
CA ASN A 117 14.42 -12.47 1.87
C ASN A 117 15.69 -13.32 2.12
N SER A 118 16.44 -13.65 1.05
CA SER A 118 17.74 -14.31 1.18
C SER A 118 18.89 -13.37 1.56
N GLY A 119 18.64 -12.06 1.68
CA GLY A 119 19.68 -11.05 1.93
C GLY A 119 20.55 -10.75 0.70
N GLY A 120 20.19 -11.27 -0.48
CA GLY A 120 20.97 -11.07 -1.71
C GLY A 120 20.88 -9.64 -2.27
N ILE A 121 19.81 -8.92 -1.96
CA ILE A 121 19.59 -7.53 -2.38
C ILE A 121 18.87 -6.73 -1.31
N LEU A 122 19.11 -5.43 -1.30
CA LEU A 122 18.36 -4.48 -0.46
C LEU A 122 16.97 -4.24 -1.07
N GLY A 123 15.93 -4.41 -0.27
CA GLY A 123 14.55 -4.15 -0.68
C GLY A 123 13.58 -4.22 0.50
N PRO A 124 12.35 -3.70 0.33
CA PRO A 124 11.31 -3.80 1.33
C PRO A 124 10.79 -5.23 1.49
N ARG A 125 10.14 -5.53 2.61
CA ARG A 125 9.28 -6.72 2.72
C ARG A 125 8.21 -6.61 1.64
N LEU A 126 8.12 -7.61 0.74
CA LEU A 126 7.13 -7.62 -0.33
C LEU A 126 6.01 -8.62 -0.02
N LEU A 127 4.77 -8.17 -0.15
CA LEU A 127 3.59 -9.00 -0.34
C LEU A 127 3.21 -8.97 -1.81
N CYS A 128 3.00 -10.12 -2.43
CA CYS A 128 2.87 -10.25 -3.89
C CYS A 128 1.56 -10.94 -4.28
N ALA A 129 0.83 -10.38 -5.24
CA ALA A 129 -0.43 -10.93 -5.73
C ALA A 129 -0.28 -11.83 -6.96
N GLY A 130 0.81 -11.70 -7.71
CA GLY A 130 0.94 -12.38 -9.02
C GLY A 130 0.08 -11.72 -10.09
N GLN A 131 -0.50 -12.53 -10.99
CA GLN A 131 -1.34 -12.05 -12.09
C GLN A 131 -2.74 -11.71 -11.58
N PRO A 132 -3.23 -10.46 -11.73
CA PRO A 132 -4.57 -10.09 -11.31
C PRO A 132 -5.64 -10.84 -12.09
N ILE A 133 -6.67 -11.34 -11.40
CA ILE A 133 -7.84 -11.96 -12.05
C ILE A 133 -8.65 -10.87 -12.73
N THR A 134 -8.95 -11.04 -14.01
CA THR A 134 -9.70 -10.07 -14.82
C THR A 134 -10.60 -10.80 -15.82
N SER A 135 -11.64 -10.14 -16.33
CA SER A 135 -12.47 -10.68 -17.41
C SER A 135 -11.69 -10.74 -18.74
N VAL A 136 -12.21 -11.48 -19.73
CA VAL A 136 -11.60 -11.55 -21.07
C VAL A 136 -11.50 -10.14 -21.67
N LYS A 137 -10.29 -9.76 -22.11
CA LYS A 137 -9.93 -8.38 -22.54
C LYS A 137 -10.19 -7.31 -21.48
N GLY A 138 -10.37 -7.70 -20.23
CA GLY A 138 -10.57 -6.81 -19.09
C GLY A 138 -9.32 -6.02 -18.71
N HIS A 139 -9.43 -5.21 -17.66
CA HIS A 139 -8.33 -4.37 -17.23
C HIS A 139 -7.09 -5.19 -16.87
N CYS A 140 -5.92 -4.77 -17.34
CA CYS A 140 -4.63 -5.44 -17.16
C CYS A 140 -4.58 -6.90 -17.66
N HIS A 141 -5.43 -7.29 -18.62
CA HIS A 141 -5.41 -8.62 -19.23
C HIS A 141 -4.04 -9.04 -19.77
N PHE A 142 -3.19 -8.08 -20.16
CA PHE A 142 -1.84 -8.32 -20.67
C PHE A 142 -0.92 -9.03 -19.66
N TRP A 143 -1.29 -9.13 -18.40
CA TRP A 143 -0.58 -9.90 -17.38
C TRP A 143 -0.98 -11.39 -17.33
N GLY A 144 -2.02 -11.81 -18.08
CA GLY A 144 -2.36 -13.22 -18.26
C GLY A 144 -3.32 -13.80 -17.21
N GLY A 145 -3.99 -12.95 -16.43
CA GLY A 145 -5.00 -13.37 -15.44
C GLY A 145 -6.44 -13.38 -15.96
N GLU A 146 -6.64 -13.50 -17.29
CA GLU A 146 -7.98 -13.53 -17.91
C GLU A 146 -8.76 -14.78 -17.53
N ALA A 147 -10.06 -14.60 -17.31
CA ALA A 147 -11.03 -15.65 -17.04
C ALA A 147 -12.39 -15.34 -17.69
N ARG A 148 -13.03 -16.32 -18.30
CA ARG A 148 -14.35 -16.20 -18.93
C ARG A 148 -15.50 -16.42 -17.95
N ASP A 149 -15.24 -17.22 -16.94
CA ASP A 149 -16.21 -17.68 -15.95
C ASP A 149 -15.54 -17.93 -14.59
N LEU A 150 -16.34 -18.30 -13.60
CA LEU A 150 -15.88 -18.59 -12.24
C LEU A 150 -14.84 -19.73 -12.23
N GLU A 151 -15.05 -20.80 -13.01
CA GLU A 151 -14.13 -21.95 -13.02
C GLU A 151 -12.74 -21.54 -13.51
N GLU A 152 -12.66 -20.74 -14.57
CA GLU A 152 -11.39 -20.20 -15.05
C GLU A 152 -10.76 -19.23 -14.05
N ALA A 153 -11.56 -18.35 -13.42
CA ALA A 153 -11.08 -17.41 -12.42
C ALA A 153 -10.48 -18.14 -11.20
N VAL A 154 -11.11 -19.22 -10.74
CA VAL A 154 -10.58 -20.08 -9.68
C VAL A 154 -9.27 -20.76 -10.13
N LYS A 155 -9.16 -21.23 -11.36
CA LYS A 155 -7.90 -21.77 -11.90
C LYS A 155 -6.79 -20.73 -11.94
N VAL A 156 -7.12 -19.49 -12.31
CA VAL A 156 -6.16 -18.36 -12.25
C VAL A 156 -5.73 -18.13 -10.81
N MET A 157 -6.65 -18.10 -9.84
CA MET A 157 -6.36 -17.95 -8.42
C MET A 157 -5.38 -19.01 -7.92
N HIS A 158 -5.69 -20.30 -8.12
CA HIS A 158 -4.82 -21.38 -7.67
C HIS A 158 -3.43 -21.29 -8.31
N ARG A 159 -3.35 -20.92 -9.58
CA ARG A 159 -2.06 -20.68 -10.24
C ARG A 159 -1.23 -19.60 -9.51
N GLN A 160 -1.85 -18.50 -9.01
CA GLN A 160 -1.12 -17.52 -8.23
C GLN A 160 -0.63 -18.09 -6.90
N ILE A 161 -1.50 -18.84 -6.22
CA ILE A 161 -1.17 -19.50 -4.94
C ILE A 161 0.01 -20.47 -5.12
N ASP A 162 -0.01 -21.27 -6.17
CA ASP A 162 1.05 -22.25 -6.49
C ASP A 162 2.41 -21.58 -6.77
N HIS A 163 2.39 -20.36 -7.35
CA HIS A 163 3.61 -19.55 -7.51
C HIS A 163 4.04 -18.87 -6.21
N GLY A 164 3.20 -18.89 -5.18
CA GLY A 164 3.49 -18.34 -3.85
C GLY A 164 2.95 -16.94 -3.62
N ALA A 165 1.84 -16.57 -4.23
CA ALA A 165 1.16 -15.31 -3.94
C ALA A 165 0.71 -15.24 -2.48
N ASP A 166 0.83 -14.07 -1.85
CA ASP A 166 0.44 -13.80 -0.46
C ASP A 166 -1.04 -13.42 -0.35
N LEU A 167 -1.60 -12.89 -1.43
CA LEU A 167 -2.98 -12.43 -1.54
C LEU A 167 -3.46 -12.57 -2.99
N ILE A 168 -4.75 -12.33 -3.21
CA ILE A 168 -5.36 -12.35 -4.54
C ILE A 168 -5.74 -10.94 -4.96
N LYS A 169 -5.41 -10.55 -6.18
CA LYS A 169 -5.88 -9.32 -6.81
C LYS A 169 -6.96 -9.61 -7.82
N ILE A 170 -8.08 -8.87 -7.74
CA ILE A 170 -9.20 -8.96 -8.70
C ILE A 170 -9.43 -7.56 -9.31
N MET A 171 -9.63 -7.51 -10.61
CA MET A 171 -10.09 -6.30 -11.31
C MET A 171 -11.61 -6.30 -11.31
N ALA A 172 -12.23 -5.66 -10.30
CA ALA A 172 -13.69 -5.58 -10.21
C ALA A 172 -14.28 -4.59 -11.22
N THR A 173 -13.51 -3.58 -11.61
CA THR A 173 -13.88 -2.66 -12.71
C THR A 173 -12.81 -2.62 -13.79
N GLY A 174 -13.15 -2.04 -14.92
CA GLY A 174 -12.21 -1.59 -15.91
C GLY A 174 -11.32 -0.45 -15.39
N GLY A 175 -10.40 0.01 -16.22
CA GLY A 175 -9.44 1.05 -15.86
C GLY A 175 -8.83 1.73 -17.07
N ARG A 176 -7.97 2.73 -16.85
CA ARG A 176 -7.43 3.58 -17.94
C ARG A 176 -6.19 3.02 -18.62
N MET A 177 -5.47 2.09 -18.01
CA MET A 177 -4.26 1.51 -18.62
C MET A 177 -4.54 0.52 -19.75
N THR A 178 -5.78 0.08 -19.91
CA THR A 178 -6.17 -0.91 -20.92
C THR A 178 -7.10 -0.29 -21.93
N THR A 179 -6.71 -0.28 -23.21
CA THR A 179 -7.53 0.23 -24.29
C THR A 179 -8.84 -0.57 -24.39
N GLY A 180 -9.97 0.12 -24.48
CA GLY A 180 -11.31 -0.49 -24.56
C GLY A 180 -11.89 -0.92 -23.20
N SER A 181 -11.20 -0.62 -22.11
CA SER A 181 -11.67 -0.85 -20.74
C SER A 181 -12.11 0.47 -20.12
N SER A 182 -13.32 0.51 -19.52
CA SER A 182 -13.86 1.71 -18.88
C SER A 182 -13.81 1.57 -17.35
N PRO A 183 -13.38 2.61 -16.61
CA PRO A 183 -13.41 2.62 -15.15
C PRO A 183 -14.79 2.38 -14.53
N GLN A 184 -15.87 2.63 -15.26
CA GLN A 184 -17.25 2.43 -14.78
C GLN A 184 -17.76 1.01 -14.99
N ASP A 185 -17.18 0.23 -15.92
CA ASP A 185 -17.67 -1.09 -16.28
C ASP A 185 -17.25 -2.12 -15.22
N THR A 186 -18.22 -2.85 -14.66
CA THR A 186 -17.93 -4.02 -13.82
C THR A 186 -17.44 -5.17 -14.67
N GLN A 187 -16.46 -5.94 -14.15
CA GLN A 187 -15.88 -7.08 -14.87
C GLN A 187 -16.45 -8.43 -14.43
N PHE A 188 -17.07 -8.47 -13.27
CA PHE A 188 -17.70 -9.66 -12.69
C PHE A 188 -19.04 -9.27 -12.07
N ASP A 189 -19.93 -10.24 -11.89
CA ASP A 189 -21.14 -10.07 -11.10
C ASP A 189 -20.89 -10.36 -9.60
N LEU A 190 -21.90 -10.07 -8.76
CA LEU A 190 -21.78 -10.25 -7.32
C LEU A 190 -21.58 -11.71 -6.92
N ALA A 191 -22.23 -12.66 -7.59
CA ALA A 191 -22.12 -14.09 -7.28
C ALA A 191 -20.69 -14.55 -7.53
N THR A 192 -20.12 -14.26 -8.69
CA THR A 192 -18.73 -14.58 -9.04
C THR A 192 -17.73 -13.94 -8.08
N MET A 193 -17.91 -12.64 -7.74
CA MET A 193 -17.03 -11.96 -6.79
C MET A 193 -17.10 -12.59 -5.40
N THR A 194 -18.30 -12.95 -4.93
CA THR A 194 -18.49 -13.59 -3.62
C THR A 194 -17.81 -14.97 -3.58
N ASP A 195 -18.02 -15.78 -4.61
CA ASP A 195 -17.41 -17.12 -4.69
C ASP A 195 -15.88 -17.03 -4.75
N LEU A 196 -15.31 -16.05 -5.46
CA LEU A 196 -13.87 -15.82 -5.50
C LEU A 196 -13.31 -15.39 -4.13
N VAL A 197 -14.01 -14.53 -3.39
CA VAL A 197 -13.60 -14.13 -2.03
C VAL A 197 -13.62 -15.34 -1.11
N MET A 198 -14.70 -16.13 -1.14
CA MET A 198 -14.82 -17.36 -0.33
C MET A 198 -13.73 -18.38 -0.67
N GLU A 199 -13.40 -18.55 -1.95
CA GLU A 199 -12.34 -19.46 -2.36
C GLU A 199 -10.95 -18.98 -1.91
N ALA A 200 -10.68 -17.67 -2.00
CA ALA A 200 -9.46 -17.08 -1.46
C ALA A 200 -9.33 -17.30 0.05
N GLU A 201 -10.41 -17.10 0.80
CA GLU A 201 -10.45 -17.34 2.26
C GLU A 201 -10.17 -18.81 2.61
N ARG A 202 -10.75 -19.78 1.88
CA ARG A 202 -10.45 -21.23 2.07
C ARG A 202 -8.96 -21.53 1.88
N ASN A 203 -8.28 -20.74 1.09
CA ASN A 203 -6.83 -20.85 0.85
C ASN A 203 -6.01 -19.89 1.74
N ASN A 204 -6.60 -19.30 2.79
CA ASN A 204 -5.95 -18.32 3.68
C ASN A 204 -5.34 -17.14 2.91
N ARG A 205 -6.05 -16.62 1.91
CA ARG A 205 -5.66 -15.44 1.13
C ARG A 205 -6.72 -14.36 1.24
N SER A 206 -6.28 -13.14 1.50
CA SER A 206 -7.15 -11.96 1.40
C SER A 206 -7.29 -11.52 -0.05
N VAL A 207 -8.37 -10.77 -0.33
CA VAL A 207 -8.63 -10.23 -1.66
C VAL A 207 -8.47 -8.71 -1.64
N ALA A 208 -7.72 -8.18 -2.63
CA ALA A 208 -7.66 -6.77 -2.98
C ALA A 208 -8.39 -6.55 -4.32
N ALA A 209 -9.35 -5.62 -4.37
CA ALA A 209 -10.15 -5.37 -5.55
C ALA A 209 -9.89 -3.99 -6.15
N HIS A 210 -9.51 -3.94 -7.44
CA HIS A 210 -9.46 -2.69 -8.21
C HIS A 210 -10.86 -2.17 -8.49
N CYS A 211 -11.21 -0.99 -8.01
CA CYS A 211 -12.54 -0.42 -8.11
C CYS A 211 -12.49 1.09 -8.40
N HIS A 212 -12.93 1.49 -9.57
CA HIS A 212 -13.11 2.91 -9.88
C HIS A 212 -14.58 3.32 -9.87
N GLY A 213 -15.44 2.62 -10.62
CA GLY A 213 -16.87 2.90 -10.74
C GLY A 213 -17.65 2.43 -9.51
N THR A 214 -18.71 3.15 -9.19
CA THR A 214 -19.55 2.93 -8.01
C THR A 214 -20.14 1.53 -7.93
N ALA A 215 -20.61 0.99 -9.07
CA ALA A 215 -21.13 -0.38 -9.13
C ALA A 215 -20.07 -1.45 -8.75
N GLY A 216 -18.81 -1.27 -9.19
CA GLY A 216 -17.72 -2.17 -8.82
C GLY A 216 -17.31 -2.02 -7.35
N ILE A 217 -17.36 -0.81 -6.79
CA ILE A 217 -17.14 -0.57 -5.36
C ILE A 217 -18.20 -1.30 -4.54
N GLU A 218 -19.48 -1.21 -4.94
CA GLU A 218 -20.58 -1.92 -4.30
C GLU A 218 -20.40 -3.44 -4.33
N LEU A 219 -20.05 -3.99 -5.51
CA LEU A 219 -19.79 -5.41 -5.70
C LEU A 219 -18.65 -5.90 -4.78
N ALA A 220 -17.53 -5.19 -4.77
CA ALA A 220 -16.38 -5.54 -3.95
C ALA A 220 -16.71 -5.50 -2.45
N ALA A 221 -17.42 -4.44 -1.99
CA ALA A 221 -17.85 -4.30 -0.61
C ALA A 221 -18.81 -5.44 -0.20
N LYS A 222 -19.84 -5.72 -1.00
CA LYS A 222 -20.81 -6.79 -0.73
C LYS A 222 -20.16 -8.17 -0.71
N ALA A 223 -19.23 -8.44 -1.62
CA ALA A 223 -18.48 -9.69 -1.68
C ALA A 223 -17.54 -9.88 -0.49
N GLY A 224 -17.19 -8.84 0.26
CA GLY A 224 -16.37 -8.93 1.46
C GLY A 224 -14.87 -8.91 1.18
N VAL A 225 -14.40 -8.19 0.16
CA VAL A 225 -12.96 -8.03 -0.09
C VAL A 225 -12.27 -7.35 1.09
N ARG A 226 -10.99 -7.66 1.33
CA ARG A 226 -10.21 -7.06 2.41
C ARG A 226 -9.88 -5.60 2.14
N THR A 227 -9.51 -5.27 0.89
CA THR A 227 -9.17 -3.89 0.51
C THR A 227 -9.81 -3.51 -0.82
N ILE A 228 -10.34 -2.29 -0.88
CA ILE A 228 -10.88 -1.65 -2.08
C ILE A 228 -9.83 -0.64 -2.57
N GLU A 229 -9.21 -0.96 -3.68
CA GLU A 229 -8.16 -0.15 -4.29
C GLU A 229 -8.78 1.00 -5.10
N HIS A 230 -8.18 2.18 -5.06
CA HIS A 230 -8.63 3.42 -5.66
C HIS A 230 -9.92 3.96 -5.02
N CYS A 231 -10.99 3.20 -5.01
CA CYS A 231 -12.30 3.60 -4.46
C CYS A 231 -12.72 5.00 -4.96
N SER A 232 -12.67 5.19 -6.28
CA SER A 232 -12.64 6.52 -6.89
C SER A 232 -14.01 7.12 -7.15
N TRP A 233 -15.11 6.36 -6.96
CA TRP A 233 -16.50 6.81 -7.17
C TRP A 233 -16.69 7.48 -8.54
N VAL A 234 -16.12 6.85 -9.58
CA VAL A 234 -16.19 7.39 -10.94
C VAL A 234 -17.60 7.27 -11.48
N GLY A 235 -18.18 8.41 -11.79
CA GLY A 235 -19.48 8.53 -12.46
C GLY A 235 -19.36 9.28 -13.80
N PRO A 236 -20.49 9.72 -14.37
CA PRO A 236 -20.52 10.41 -15.66
C PRO A 236 -19.63 11.67 -15.71
N ASP A 237 -19.55 12.41 -14.61
CA ASP A 237 -18.76 13.64 -14.50
C ASP A 237 -17.34 13.41 -13.96
N GLY A 238 -16.85 12.16 -14.04
CA GLY A 238 -15.48 11.77 -13.68
C GLY A 238 -15.27 11.34 -12.21
N TRP A 239 -14.11 11.61 -11.69
CA TRP A 239 -13.68 11.17 -10.35
C TRP A 239 -14.55 11.77 -9.23
N GLY A 240 -15.06 10.90 -8.34
CA GLY A 240 -15.88 11.30 -7.21
C GLY A 240 -17.26 11.83 -7.58
N SER A 241 -17.72 11.67 -8.83
CA SER A 241 -19.00 12.25 -9.25
C SER A 241 -20.21 11.38 -8.91
N ASP A 242 -19.98 10.13 -8.47
CA ASP A 242 -21.04 9.17 -8.15
C ASP A 242 -20.85 8.54 -6.76
N PHE A 243 -20.52 9.37 -5.77
CA PHE A 243 -20.44 8.92 -4.38
C PHE A 243 -21.83 8.58 -3.84
N GLN A 244 -21.97 7.38 -3.28
CA GLN A 244 -23.21 6.89 -2.69
C GLN A 244 -22.97 6.48 -1.22
N PHE A 245 -23.64 7.18 -0.32
CA PHE A 245 -23.43 7.06 1.13
C PHE A 245 -23.86 5.68 1.66
N ASP A 246 -24.93 5.10 1.11
CA ASP A 246 -25.41 3.75 1.46
C ASP A 246 -24.39 2.66 1.10
N ILE A 247 -23.70 2.80 -0.04
CA ILE A 247 -22.62 1.90 -0.42
C ILE A 247 -21.42 2.08 0.52
N ALA A 248 -21.09 3.33 0.89
CA ALA A 248 -20.04 3.59 1.88
C ALA A 248 -20.38 2.96 3.24
N GLN A 249 -21.63 2.96 3.66
CA GLN A 249 -22.09 2.24 4.87
C GLN A 249 -21.87 0.72 4.75
N ILE A 250 -22.04 0.13 3.56
CA ILE A 250 -21.73 -1.30 3.33
C ILE A 250 -20.23 -1.55 3.51
N ILE A 251 -19.36 -0.68 2.97
CA ILE A 251 -17.89 -0.79 3.14
C ILE A 251 -17.54 -0.81 4.65
N ALA A 252 -18.09 0.15 5.41
CA ALA A 252 -17.87 0.24 6.86
C ALA A 252 -18.36 -1.01 7.60
N ALA A 253 -19.60 -1.45 7.31
CA ALA A 253 -20.20 -2.61 7.95
C ALA A 253 -19.45 -3.93 7.66
N LYS A 254 -18.82 -4.04 6.48
CA LYS A 254 -18.00 -5.19 6.12
C LYS A 254 -16.56 -5.10 6.64
N GLY A 255 -16.14 -3.97 7.18
CA GLY A 255 -14.79 -3.74 7.68
C GLY A 255 -13.71 -3.75 6.58
N ALA A 256 -14.09 -3.40 5.36
CA ALA A 256 -13.15 -3.29 4.27
C ALA A 256 -12.31 -2.01 4.39
N TRP A 257 -11.03 -2.10 4.05
CA TRP A 257 -10.11 -0.97 4.02
C TRP A 257 -10.14 -0.28 2.66
N VAL A 258 -10.01 1.04 2.64
CA VAL A 258 -9.87 1.80 1.39
C VAL A 258 -8.41 2.19 1.18
N SER A 259 -7.90 1.86 -0.01
CA SER A 259 -6.55 2.12 -0.49
C SER A 259 -6.62 3.11 -1.66
N PRO A 260 -6.58 4.43 -1.42
CA PRO A 260 -7.02 5.44 -2.40
C PRO A 260 -6.01 5.73 -3.51
N THR A 261 -4.81 5.19 -3.44
CA THR A 261 -3.74 5.36 -4.43
C THR A 261 -3.41 6.83 -4.75
N ILE A 262 -3.46 7.68 -3.74
CA ILE A 262 -3.08 9.08 -3.89
C ILE A 262 -1.55 9.17 -3.92
N ASN A 263 -1.03 9.52 -5.08
CA ASN A 263 0.41 9.64 -5.31
C ASN A 263 0.85 11.12 -5.43
N ARG A 264 2.17 11.34 -5.48
CA ARG A 264 2.78 12.66 -5.62
C ARG A 264 2.23 13.46 -6.81
N GLY A 265 1.87 12.80 -7.92
CA GLY A 265 1.34 13.47 -9.11
C GLY A 265 0.04 14.23 -8.87
N TRP A 266 -0.71 13.91 -7.80
CA TRP A 266 -1.93 14.61 -7.42
C TRP A 266 -1.67 16.00 -6.83
N GLN A 267 -0.42 16.34 -6.49
CA GLN A 267 -0.03 17.71 -6.09
C GLN A 267 -0.49 18.76 -7.12
N ARG A 268 -0.48 18.39 -8.42
CA ARG A 268 -0.96 19.29 -9.49
C ARG A 268 -2.42 19.72 -9.32
N MET A 269 -3.25 18.88 -8.70
CA MET A 269 -4.66 19.26 -8.42
C MET A 269 -4.74 20.27 -7.28
N LEU A 270 -3.88 20.13 -6.26
CA LEU A 270 -3.79 21.07 -5.17
C LEU A 270 -3.26 22.45 -5.64
N ASP A 271 -2.32 22.45 -6.57
CA ASP A 271 -1.70 23.66 -7.13
C ASP A 271 -2.63 24.38 -8.12
N ASN A 272 -3.57 23.65 -8.71
CA ASN A 272 -4.49 24.18 -9.70
C ASN A 272 -5.58 25.05 -9.01
N LYS A 273 -5.91 26.20 -9.62
CA LYS A 273 -6.97 27.09 -9.10
C LYS A 273 -8.37 26.46 -9.12
N ASN A 274 -8.56 25.38 -9.86
CA ASN A 274 -9.83 24.65 -9.88
C ASN A 274 -9.96 23.74 -8.65
N GLN A 275 -10.47 24.27 -7.56
CA GLN A 275 -10.67 23.57 -6.30
C GLN A 275 -11.87 22.60 -6.31
N THR A 276 -12.68 22.58 -7.37
CA THR A 276 -13.94 21.80 -7.41
C THR A 276 -13.70 20.32 -7.19
N LEU A 277 -12.73 19.72 -7.89
CA LEU A 277 -12.39 18.29 -7.74
C LEU A 277 -11.79 18.00 -6.36
N VAL A 278 -10.86 18.85 -5.89
CA VAL A 278 -10.23 18.67 -4.57
C VAL A 278 -11.28 18.74 -3.46
N ASN A 279 -12.20 19.72 -3.51
CA ASN A 279 -13.27 19.86 -2.52
C ASN A 279 -14.24 18.68 -2.57
N ARG A 280 -14.59 18.19 -3.76
CA ARG A 280 -15.41 16.99 -3.95
C ARG A 280 -14.76 15.78 -3.28
N LEU A 281 -13.51 15.50 -3.60
CA LEU A 281 -12.76 14.36 -3.03
C LEU A 281 -12.63 14.49 -1.51
N ARG A 282 -12.30 15.69 -1.01
CA ARG A 282 -12.23 15.95 0.44
C ARG A 282 -13.55 15.67 1.14
N GLY A 283 -14.67 16.09 0.56
CA GLY A 283 -16.01 15.77 1.07
C GLY A 283 -16.27 14.26 1.15
N ILE A 284 -15.89 13.53 0.11
CA ILE A 284 -16.02 12.05 0.07
C ILE A 284 -15.17 11.39 1.15
N TYR A 285 -13.88 11.74 1.26
CA TYR A 285 -13.01 11.18 2.29
C TYR A 285 -13.52 11.51 3.69
N HIS A 286 -13.99 12.73 3.92
CA HIS A 286 -14.60 13.12 5.18
C HIS A 286 -15.82 12.26 5.51
N SER A 287 -16.75 12.10 4.55
CA SER A 287 -17.95 11.25 4.76
C SER A 287 -17.60 9.79 5.03
N MET A 288 -16.61 9.23 4.30
CA MET A 288 -16.15 7.87 4.57
C MET A 288 -15.48 7.74 5.95
N ASP A 289 -14.72 8.74 6.36
CA ASP A 289 -14.07 8.80 7.66
C ASP A 289 -15.05 8.88 8.83
N GLU A 290 -16.06 9.73 8.72
CA GLU A 290 -17.11 9.90 9.74
C GLU A 290 -17.88 8.61 10.04
N ILE A 291 -18.07 7.75 9.05
CA ILE A 291 -18.70 6.44 9.22
C ILE A 291 -17.71 5.32 9.57
N GLY A 292 -16.43 5.66 9.79
CA GLY A 292 -15.42 4.74 10.30
C GLY A 292 -14.76 3.84 9.25
N ILE A 293 -14.79 4.19 7.97
CA ILE A 293 -14.03 3.45 6.95
C ILE A 293 -12.53 3.70 7.15
N PRO A 294 -11.73 2.66 7.38
CA PRO A 294 -10.30 2.82 7.58
C PRO A 294 -9.56 3.01 6.25
N PHE A 295 -8.56 3.90 6.23
CA PHE A 295 -7.70 4.16 5.08
C PHE A 295 -6.30 3.57 5.26
N ILE A 296 -5.68 3.15 4.14
CA ILE A 296 -4.27 2.80 4.05
C ILE A 296 -3.58 3.58 2.93
N ALA A 297 -2.35 4.02 3.19
CA ALA A 297 -1.56 4.74 2.20
C ALA A 297 -1.11 3.83 1.06
N SER A 298 -1.18 4.36 -0.16
CA SER A 298 -0.84 3.64 -1.37
C SER A 298 -0.58 4.62 -2.51
N THR A 299 0.29 4.27 -3.46
CA THR A 299 0.69 5.18 -4.53
C THR A 299 0.31 4.74 -5.92
N ASP A 300 0.07 3.45 -6.14
CA ASP A 300 -0.01 2.82 -7.46
C ASP A 300 1.33 2.98 -8.23
N ALA A 301 2.45 2.86 -7.49
CA ALA A 301 3.78 3.04 -8.05
C ALA A 301 4.07 2.03 -9.16
N GLY A 302 4.71 2.52 -10.23
CA GLY A 302 4.97 1.80 -11.46
C GLY A 302 4.18 2.34 -12.65
N ILE A 303 2.98 2.89 -12.44
CA ILE A 303 2.25 3.55 -13.52
C ILE A 303 3.00 4.81 -13.99
N PRO A 304 2.72 5.34 -15.21
CA PRO A 304 3.47 6.46 -15.78
C PRO A 304 3.63 7.65 -14.85
N GLY A 305 4.88 7.98 -14.51
CA GLY A 305 5.25 9.11 -13.67
C GLY A 305 5.10 8.88 -12.15
N VAL A 306 4.72 7.68 -11.70
CA VAL A 306 4.59 7.34 -10.28
C VAL A 306 5.74 6.42 -9.85
N PHE A 307 6.78 7.02 -9.28
CA PHE A 307 8.00 6.31 -8.89
C PHE A 307 7.84 5.63 -7.51
N HIS A 308 8.42 4.46 -7.35
CA HIS A 308 8.29 3.58 -6.19
C HIS A 308 8.80 4.19 -4.88
N HIS A 309 9.70 5.17 -4.94
CA HIS A 309 10.27 5.83 -3.77
C HIS A 309 9.56 7.14 -3.37
N HIS A 310 8.42 7.48 -4.00
CA HIS A 310 7.72 8.75 -3.77
C HIS A 310 6.57 8.66 -2.75
N LEU A 311 6.47 7.59 -1.96
CA LEU A 311 5.47 7.51 -0.88
C LEU A 311 5.62 8.64 0.15
N PRO A 312 6.84 9.04 0.60
CA PRO A 312 6.98 10.16 1.54
C PRO A 312 6.31 11.45 1.07
N GLU A 313 6.50 11.83 -0.19
CA GLU A 313 5.85 13.01 -0.76
C GLU A 313 4.35 12.79 -0.98
N ALA A 314 3.96 11.56 -1.34
CA ALA A 314 2.55 11.21 -1.53
C ALA A 314 1.73 11.33 -0.24
N LEU A 315 2.31 11.03 0.94
CA LEU A 315 1.64 11.17 2.23
C LEU A 315 1.24 12.63 2.52
N ASN A 316 2.09 13.60 2.19
CA ASN A 316 1.74 15.02 2.33
C ASN A 316 0.58 15.42 1.40
N VAL A 317 0.54 14.88 0.18
CA VAL A 317 -0.56 15.09 -0.76
C VAL A 317 -1.83 14.41 -0.26
N PHE A 318 -1.74 13.20 0.23
CA PHE A 318 -2.85 12.44 0.78
C PHE A 318 -3.47 13.16 1.99
N SER A 319 -2.66 13.61 2.94
CA SER A 319 -3.12 14.40 4.09
C SER A 319 -3.97 15.60 3.65
N LYS A 320 -3.51 16.35 2.65
CA LYS A 320 -4.20 17.56 2.15
C LYS A 320 -5.50 17.25 1.41
N ILE A 321 -5.53 16.19 0.61
CA ILE A 321 -6.72 15.79 -0.17
C ILE A 321 -7.76 15.15 0.73
N ALA A 322 -7.35 14.23 1.60
CA ALA A 322 -8.27 13.54 2.50
C ALA A 322 -8.67 14.38 3.73
N GLY A 323 -7.95 15.49 4.01
CA GLY A 323 -8.20 16.30 5.20
C GLY A 323 -7.74 15.64 6.50
N LEU A 324 -6.81 14.66 6.42
CA LEU A 324 -6.25 13.96 7.58
C LEU A 324 -5.12 14.77 8.20
N GLY A 325 -5.05 14.82 9.54
CA GLY A 325 -3.89 15.33 10.26
C GLY A 325 -2.64 14.48 10.06
N ALA A 326 -1.47 14.99 10.40
CA ALA A 326 -0.19 14.32 10.18
C ALA A 326 -0.13 12.95 10.85
N GLU A 327 -0.50 12.85 12.13
CA GLU A 327 -0.50 11.57 12.87
C GLU A 327 -1.39 10.51 12.21
N ARG A 328 -2.63 10.87 11.84
CA ARG A 328 -3.53 9.94 11.16
C ARG A 328 -2.99 9.51 9.80
N THR A 329 -2.38 10.43 9.06
CA THR A 329 -1.72 10.13 7.79
C THR A 329 -0.56 9.15 7.99
N LEU A 330 0.29 9.35 8.99
CA LEU A 330 1.37 8.42 9.33
C LEU A 330 0.86 7.03 9.68
N ARG A 331 -0.23 6.93 10.45
CA ARG A 331 -0.85 5.64 10.77
C ARG A 331 -1.29 4.90 9.51
N THR A 332 -1.78 5.59 8.47
CA THR A 332 -2.17 4.94 7.20
C THR A 332 -1.01 4.25 6.49
N ALA A 333 0.21 4.70 6.72
CA ALA A 333 1.44 4.15 6.14
C ALA A 333 2.26 3.30 7.13
N THR A 334 1.75 3.02 8.32
CA THR A 334 2.46 2.28 9.38
C THR A 334 1.50 1.29 10.06
N SER A 335 0.99 1.59 11.23
CA SER A 335 0.17 0.66 12.04
C SER A 335 -1.15 0.27 11.37
N ALA A 336 -1.86 1.20 10.73
CA ALA A 336 -3.09 0.89 10.01
C ALA A 336 -2.80 0.03 8.76
N ALA A 337 -1.74 0.34 8.00
CA ALA A 337 -1.31 -0.50 6.89
C ALA A 337 -0.94 -1.91 7.36
N ALA A 338 -0.20 -2.05 8.46
CA ALA A 338 0.13 -3.35 9.03
C ALA A 338 -1.13 -4.17 9.35
N SER A 339 -2.13 -3.57 10.01
CA SER A 339 -3.39 -4.25 10.31
C SER A 339 -4.17 -4.64 9.05
N ALA A 340 -4.24 -3.77 8.04
CA ALA A 340 -4.89 -4.07 6.78
C ALA A 340 -4.23 -5.23 6.04
N LEU A 341 -2.88 -5.29 6.10
CA LEU A 341 -2.06 -6.30 5.43
C LEU A 341 -1.84 -7.58 6.24
N GLY A 342 -2.36 -7.64 7.48
CA GLY A 342 -2.16 -8.80 8.38
C GLY A 342 -0.73 -8.92 8.92
N LEU A 343 -0.03 -7.80 9.08
CA LEU A 343 1.37 -7.71 9.52
C LEU A 343 1.54 -7.11 10.91
N ASP A 344 0.46 -6.83 11.63
CA ASP A 344 0.45 -6.15 12.94
C ASP A 344 1.22 -6.91 14.04
N ASN A 345 1.39 -8.23 13.89
CA ASN A 345 2.25 -9.05 14.75
C ASN A 345 3.71 -9.13 14.28
N ILE A 346 4.07 -8.44 13.20
CA ILE A 346 5.40 -8.47 12.58
C ILE A 346 6.03 -7.09 12.60
N THR A 347 5.30 -6.05 12.18
CA THR A 347 5.80 -4.70 11.94
C THR A 347 4.68 -3.65 12.02
N GLY A 348 4.98 -2.39 11.68
CA GLY A 348 4.03 -1.27 11.65
C GLY A 348 3.98 -0.46 12.94
N GLN A 349 4.64 -0.93 13.98
CA GLN A 349 4.85 -0.21 15.23
C GLN A 349 6.28 -0.43 15.73
N LEU A 350 6.81 0.56 16.47
CA LEU A 350 8.00 0.35 17.28
C LEU A 350 7.57 -0.25 18.60
N LYS A 351 7.67 -1.56 18.74
CA LYS A 351 7.22 -2.30 19.93
C LYS A 351 8.10 -3.53 20.15
N PRO A 352 8.42 -3.86 21.43
CA PRO A 352 9.15 -5.08 21.76
C PRO A 352 8.54 -6.32 21.13
N GLY A 353 9.37 -7.16 20.52
CA GLY A 353 8.98 -8.38 19.80
C GLY A 353 8.68 -8.21 18.32
N LEU A 354 8.37 -7.00 17.83
CA LEU A 354 8.20 -6.73 16.40
C LEU A 354 9.56 -6.58 15.69
N ASP A 355 9.53 -6.64 14.36
CA ASP A 355 10.71 -6.41 13.53
C ASP A 355 11.20 -4.96 13.69
N ALA A 356 12.52 -4.77 13.70
CA ALA A 356 13.15 -3.47 13.80
C ALA A 356 13.14 -2.74 12.44
N ASP A 357 11.95 -2.60 11.88
CA ASP A 357 11.69 -1.77 10.70
C ASP A 357 11.59 -0.31 11.17
N ILE A 358 12.73 0.36 11.29
CA ILE A 358 12.85 1.70 11.87
C ILE A 358 13.24 2.69 10.79
N LEU A 359 12.48 3.78 10.67
CA LEU A 359 12.83 4.94 9.85
C LEU A 359 13.31 6.07 10.77
N LEU A 360 14.45 6.64 10.47
CA LEU A 360 14.99 7.85 11.12
C LEU A 360 14.90 9.02 10.14
N VAL A 361 14.30 10.12 10.57
CA VAL A 361 14.16 11.34 9.76
C VAL A 361 14.71 12.57 10.47
N ASP A 362 15.14 13.56 9.67
CA ASP A 362 15.50 14.88 10.13
C ASP A 362 14.23 15.75 10.27
N GLY A 363 13.91 16.13 11.51
CA GLY A 363 12.72 16.90 11.89
C GLY A 363 11.57 16.04 12.39
N ASP A 364 10.43 16.69 12.72
CA ASP A 364 9.25 16.04 13.27
C ASP A 364 8.16 15.86 12.20
N PRO A 365 7.86 14.61 11.79
CA PRO A 365 6.80 14.33 10.81
C PRO A 365 5.38 14.52 11.37
N LEU A 366 5.18 14.60 12.69
CA LEU A 366 3.90 14.95 13.31
C LEU A 366 3.55 16.40 13.12
N GLU A 367 4.57 17.29 13.09
CA GLU A 367 4.40 18.72 12.80
C GLU A 367 4.38 18.98 11.29
N ASN A 368 5.28 18.30 10.54
CA ASN A 368 5.43 18.51 9.11
C ASN A 368 5.81 17.22 8.38
N LEU A 369 4.86 16.64 7.67
CA LEU A 369 5.05 15.41 6.89
C LEU A 369 6.20 15.50 5.87
N ASN A 370 6.66 16.70 5.47
CA ASN A 370 7.84 16.82 4.61
C ASN A 370 9.13 16.33 5.28
N ALA A 371 9.18 16.18 6.60
CA ALA A 371 10.31 15.53 7.28
C ALA A 371 10.57 14.12 6.75
N LEU A 372 9.53 13.40 6.33
CA LEU A 372 9.65 12.06 5.72
C LEU A 372 10.51 12.03 4.46
N THR A 373 10.66 13.16 3.76
CA THR A 373 11.48 13.26 2.55
C THR A 373 12.98 13.43 2.84
N ARG A 374 13.35 13.48 4.13
CA ARG A 374 14.74 13.59 4.61
C ARG A 374 15.12 12.41 5.52
N PRO A 375 15.08 11.17 5.00
CA PRO A 375 15.52 10.01 5.76
C PRO A 375 17.03 10.11 6.03
N ILE A 376 17.45 9.83 7.26
CA ILE A 376 18.84 9.79 7.67
C ILE A 376 19.30 8.38 8.02
N GLY A 377 18.33 7.45 8.19
CA GLY A 377 18.61 6.04 8.43
C GLY A 377 17.36 5.17 8.24
N VAL A 378 17.58 3.96 7.84
CA VAL A 378 16.54 2.91 7.74
C VAL A 378 17.16 1.59 8.18
#